data_a388384fbdb28314c759176e4e853818
#
_entry.id   a388384fbdb28314c759176e4e853818
#
_cell.length_a   1.000
_cell.length_b   1.000
_cell.length_c   1.000
_cell.angle_alpha   90.00
_cell.angle_beta   90.00
_cell.angle_gamma   90.00
#
_symmetry.space_group_name_H-M   'P 1'
#
loop_
_entity.id
_entity.type
_entity.pdbx_description
1 polymer ?
#
loop_
_entity_poly.entity_id
_entity_poly.type
_entity_poly.pdbx_seq_one_letter_code
_entity_poly.pdbx_strand_id
1 'polypeptide(L)'
;MTKYVFVTGGVVSSLGKGIAAASLAAILESRGLQVTMLKLDPYINVDPGTMSPFQHGEVFVTEDGAETDLDLGHYERFISARMHKVNNFTTGQIYESVLRKERRGDYLGKTVQVIPHITNEIQDFIARGAEAGWNGNTDVAIVEILSLIHI
;
A
#
# COMPACT_ATOMS: atom_id res chain seq x y z
N MET A 1 -11.90 -16.10 -3.23
CA MET A 1 -10.90 -15.83 -2.15
C MET A 1 -9.68 -15.19 -2.79
N THR A 2 -9.38 -13.97 -2.43
CA THR A 2 -8.25 -13.19 -2.99
C THR A 2 -6.91 -13.83 -2.63
N LYS A 3 -6.02 -13.96 -3.60
CA LYS A 3 -4.64 -14.41 -3.39
C LYS A 3 -3.73 -13.20 -3.28
N TYR A 4 -2.77 -13.27 -2.36
CA TYR A 4 -1.82 -12.18 -2.12
C TYR A 4 -0.44 -12.57 -2.64
N VAL A 5 0.18 -11.66 -3.41
CA VAL A 5 1.55 -11.78 -3.90
C VAL A 5 2.36 -10.62 -3.34
N PHE A 6 3.30 -10.92 -2.47
CA PHE A 6 4.18 -9.91 -1.88
C PHE A 6 5.44 -9.75 -2.72
N VAL A 7 5.68 -8.54 -3.19
CA VAL A 7 6.89 -8.18 -3.94
C VAL A 7 7.80 -7.40 -3.00
N THR A 8 8.83 -8.06 -2.54
CA THR A 8 9.88 -7.49 -1.70
C THR A 8 11.21 -7.59 -2.43
N GLY A 9 12.17 -6.83 -2.05
CA GLY A 9 13.49 -6.99 -2.67
C GLY A 9 14.45 -5.89 -2.27
N GLY A 10 15.70 -6.16 -2.61
CA GLY A 10 16.91 -5.51 -2.18
C GLY A 10 16.90 -4.00 -2.02
N VAL A 11 18.00 -3.59 -1.52
CA VAL A 11 18.41 -2.33 -0.94
C VAL A 11 18.24 -1.09 -1.83
N VAL A 12 17.99 -1.24 -3.12
CA VAL A 12 17.94 -0.12 -4.07
C VAL A 12 16.52 0.05 -4.60
N SER A 13 15.88 1.18 -4.27
CA SER A 13 14.55 1.55 -4.75
C SER A 13 14.46 1.59 -6.29
N SER A 14 15.57 1.94 -6.95
CA SER A 14 15.69 2.04 -8.40
C SER A 14 15.83 0.70 -9.14
N LEU A 15 15.77 -0.45 -8.47
CA LEU A 15 15.87 -1.78 -9.10
C LEU A 15 14.63 -2.22 -9.90
N GLY A 16 13.64 -1.35 -10.05
CA GLY A 16 12.47 -1.64 -10.88
C GLY A 16 11.47 -2.62 -10.26
N LYS A 17 11.42 -2.73 -8.92
CA LYS A 17 10.41 -3.56 -8.22
C LYS A 17 8.99 -3.19 -8.64
N GLY A 18 8.68 -1.88 -8.66
CA GLY A 18 7.37 -1.38 -9.09
C GLY A 18 7.03 -1.79 -10.50
N ILE A 19 7.99 -1.67 -11.43
CA ILE A 19 7.79 -2.10 -12.83
C ILE A 19 7.62 -3.61 -12.91
N ALA A 20 8.39 -4.38 -12.17
CA ALA A 20 8.26 -5.84 -12.14
C ALA A 20 6.90 -6.28 -11.58
N ALA A 21 6.47 -5.66 -10.47
CA ALA A 21 5.17 -5.90 -9.86
C ALA A 21 4.02 -5.54 -10.81
N ALA A 22 4.09 -4.37 -11.45
CA ALA A 22 3.10 -3.91 -12.41
C ALA A 22 3.06 -4.78 -13.68
N SER A 23 4.22 -5.25 -14.16
CA SER A 23 4.30 -6.18 -15.29
C SER A 23 3.68 -7.53 -14.96
N LEU A 24 3.93 -8.06 -13.76
CA LEU A 24 3.27 -9.27 -13.28
C LEU A 24 1.75 -9.08 -13.20
N ALA A 25 1.30 -7.94 -12.67
CA ALA A 25 -0.11 -7.59 -12.63
C ALA A 25 -0.75 -7.59 -14.02
N ALA A 26 -0.12 -6.94 -15.00
CA ALA A 26 -0.60 -6.89 -16.38
C ALA A 26 -0.68 -8.28 -17.02
N ILE A 27 0.31 -9.16 -16.77
CA ILE A 27 0.29 -10.53 -17.26
C ILE A 27 -0.87 -11.33 -16.64
N LEU A 28 -1.13 -11.16 -15.34
CA LEU A 28 -2.25 -11.84 -14.69
C LEU A 28 -3.60 -11.31 -15.17
N GLU A 29 -3.72 -9.99 -15.36
CA GLU A 29 -4.91 -9.36 -15.93
C GLU A 29 -5.17 -9.84 -17.38
N SER A 30 -4.13 -9.96 -18.20
CA SER A 30 -4.25 -10.48 -19.58
C SER A 30 -4.74 -11.94 -19.62
N ARG A 31 -4.63 -12.66 -18.52
CA ARG A 31 -5.18 -14.01 -18.36
C ARG A 31 -6.61 -14.05 -17.82
N GLY A 32 -7.25 -12.88 -17.69
CA GLY A 32 -8.63 -12.73 -17.24
C GLY A 32 -8.83 -12.68 -15.73
N LEU A 33 -7.74 -12.48 -14.95
CA LEU A 33 -7.85 -12.31 -13.50
C LEU A 33 -8.11 -10.84 -13.15
N GLN A 34 -8.92 -10.62 -12.12
CA GLN A 34 -9.14 -9.30 -11.54
C GLN A 34 -8.01 -8.99 -10.55
N VAL A 35 -7.11 -8.08 -10.94
CA VAL A 35 -5.88 -7.77 -10.20
C VAL A 35 -5.97 -6.37 -9.61
N THR A 36 -5.53 -6.21 -8.37
CA THR A 36 -5.26 -4.90 -7.76
C THR A 36 -3.84 -4.84 -7.23
N MET A 37 -3.35 -3.62 -7.00
CA MET A 37 -2.02 -3.38 -6.48
C MET A 37 -2.07 -2.53 -5.22
N LEU A 38 -1.17 -2.80 -4.29
CA LEU A 38 -1.01 -2.08 -3.03
C LEU A 38 0.45 -1.68 -2.86
N LYS A 39 0.68 -0.47 -2.39
CA LYS A 39 2.00 0.06 -2.05
C LYS A 39 2.11 0.27 -0.55
N LEU A 40 3.15 -0.32 0.04
CA LEU A 40 3.50 -0.14 1.45
C LEU A 40 4.78 0.66 1.56
N ASP A 41 4.69 1.83 2.17
CA ASP A 41 5.81 2.73 2.36
C ASP A 41 6.24 2.76 3.83
N PRO A 42 7.54 2.56 4.13
CA PRO A 42 8.01 2.36 5.50
C PRO A 42 8.24 3.65 6.28
N TYR A 43 8.16 4.82 5.64
CA TYR A 43 8.38 6.09 6.33
C TYR A 43 7.22 6.48 7.28
N ILE A 44 7.53 7.38 8.22
CA ILE A 44 6.59 7.81 9.27
C ILE A 44 5.68 8.96 8.81
N ASN A 45 5.95 9.59 7.69
CA ASN A 45 5.04 10.60 7.14
C ASN A 45 3.66 10.00 6.90
N VAL A 46 2.60 10.71 7.30
CA VAL A 46 1.22 10.23 7.14
C VAL A 46 0.84 10.19 5.66
N ASP A 47 1.30 11.15 4.90
CA ASP A 47 1.19 11.18 3.45
C ASP A 47 2.48 11.70 2.79
N PRO A 48 2.74 11.39 1.52
CA PRO A 48 3.94 11.84 0.82
C PRO A 48 3.90 13.32 0.43
N GLY A 49 2.75 13.99 0.46
CA GLY A 49 2.60 15.39 0.09
C GLY A 49 3.37 16.35 1.00
N THR A 50 3.70 15.94 2.21
CA THR A 50 4.52 16.71 3.16
C THR A 50 6.01 16.49 2.99
N MET A 51 6.42 15.57 2.13
CA MET A 51 7.82 15.22 1.91
C MET A 51 8.47 16.13 0.86
N SER A 52 9.77 16.36 1.01
CA SER A 52 10.53 17.12 0.01
C SER A 52 10.54 16.38 -1.35
N PRO A 53 10.17 17.04 -2.46
CA PRO A 53 10.23 16.42 -3.79
C PRO A 53 11.63 15.95 -4.18
N PHE A 54 12.68 16.55 -3.64
CA PHE A 54 14.06 16.12 -3.88
C PHE A 54 14.41 14.78 -3.22
N GLN A 55 13.70 14.42 -2.16
CA GLN A 55 13.93 13.16 -1.43
C GLN A 55 12.97 12.06 -1.86
N HIS A 56 11.72 12.41 -2.14
CA HIS A 56 10.66 11.44 -2.43
C HIS A 56 10.26 11.39 -3.91
N GLY A 57 10.53 12.45 -4.67
CA GLY A 57 10.01 12.63 -6.03
C GLY A 57 8.61 13.26 -6.05
N GLU A 58 7.95 13.13 -7.18
CA GLU A 58 6.60 13.64 -7.37
C GLU A 58 5.58 12.74 -6.68
N VAL A 59 4.45 13.30 -6.30
CA VAL A 59 3.30 12.56 -5.78
C VAL A 59 2.30 12.26 -6.88
N PHE A 60 1.55 11.17 -6.73
CA PHE A 60 0.39 10.86 -7.55
C PHE A 60 -0.88 11.17 -6.75
N VAL A 61 -1.82 11.87 -7.37
CA VAL A 61 -3.12 12.14 -6.78
C VAL A 61 -4.13 11.16 -7.34
N THR A 62 -4.70 10.35 -6.47
CA THR A 62 -5.71 9.35 -6.83
C THR A 62 -7.04 9.99 -7.21
N GLU A 63 -7.95 9.23 -7.83
CA GLU A 63 -9.27 9.71 -8.22
C GLU A 63 -10.10 10.20 -7.02
N ASP A 64 -9.92 9.60 -5.85
CA ASP A 64 -10.55 10.01 -4.59
C ASP A 64 -9.78 11.13 -3.84
N GLY A 65 -8.79 11.76 -4.50
CA GLY A 65 -8.11 12.97 -4.04
C GLY A 65 -7.00 12.74 -3.02
N ALA A 66 -6.54 11.52 -2.83
CA ALA A 66 -5.42 11.23 -1.93
C ALA A 66 -4.07 11.50 -2.60
N GLU A 67 -3.16 12.15 -1.89
CA GLU A 67 -1.76 12.25 -2.27
C GLU A 67 -1.04 10.96 -1.91
N THR A 68 -0.44 10.30 -2.88
CA THR A 68 0.18 8.98 -2.75
C THR A 68 1.54 8.93 -3.42
N ASP A 69 2.24 7.83 -3.25
CA ASP A 69 3.49 7.56 -3.97
C ASP A 69 3.26 7.54 -5.49
N LEU A 70 4.23 8.07 -6.24
CA LEU A 70 4.19 8.14 -7.71
C LEU A 70 4.00 6.76 -8.36
N ASP A 71 4.44 5.70 -7.71
CA ASP A 71 4.31 4.34 -8.22
C ASP A 71 2.85 3.94 -8.51
N LEU A 72 1.88 4.52 -7.79
CA LEU A 72 0.46 4.28 -8.07
C LEU A 72 0.08 4.74 -9.48
N GLY A 73 0.62 5.87 -9.93
CA GLY A 73 0.45 6.34 -11.30
C GLY A 73 1.08 5.41 -12.34
N HIS A 74 2.19 4.77 -11.98
CA HIS A 74 2.77 3.74 -12.84
C HIS A 74 1.88 2.50 -12.90
N TYR A 75 1.31 2.06 -11.77
CA TYR A 75 0.41 0.90 -11.75
C TYR A 75 -0.78 1.10 -12.69
N GLU A 76 -1.43 2.26 -12.67
CA GLU A 76 -2.57 2.58 -13.55
C GLU A 76 -2.23 2.56 -15.05
N ARG A 77 -0.94 2.65 -15.41
CA ARG A 77 -0.50 2.51 -16.81
C ARG A 77 -0.40 1.04 -17.27
N PHE A 78 -0.27 0.12 -16.32
CA PHE A 78 -0.06 -1.30 -16.60
C PHE A 78 -1.32 -2.13 -16.48
N ILE A 79 -2.25 -1.74 -15.58
CA ILE A 79 -3.47 -2.48 -15.29
C ILE A 79 -4.70 -1.59 -15.40
N SER A 80 -5.86 -2.21 -15.59
CA SER A 80 -7.15 -1.50 -15.73
C SER A 80 -7.74 -1.04 -14.40
N ALA A 81 -7.24 -1.57 -13.27
CA ALA A 81 -7.71 -1.15 -11.95
C ALA A 81 -7.32 0.30 -11.65
N ARG A 82 -8.27 1.07 -11.13
CA ARG A 82 -8.01 2.42 -10.62
C ARG A 82 -7.46 2.35 -9.23
N MET A 83 -6.48 3.23 -8.95
CA MET A 83 -5.88 3.36 -7.63
C MET A 83 -6.63 4.39 -6.80
N HIS A 84 -6.88 4.04 -5.57
CA HIS A 84 -7.54 4.86 -4.58
C HIS A 84 -6.67 5.01 -3.33
N LYS A 85 -7.07 5.85 -2.41
CA LYS A 85 -6.41 6.06 -1.12
C LYS A 85 -6.04 4.76 -0.40
N VAL A 86 -6.89 3.74 -0.51
CA VAL A 86 -6.68 2.43 0.14
C VAL A 86 -5.59 1.59 -0.50
N ASN A 87 -5.08 1.98 -1.67
CA ASN A 87 -4.02 1.26 -2.37
C ASN A 87 -2.60 1.67 -1.94
N ASN A 88 -2.47 2.74 -1.17
CA ASN A 88 -1.19 3.17 -0.61
C ASN A 88 -1.33 3.47 0.88
N PHE A 89 -0.44 2.95 1.69
CA PHE A 89 -0.35 3.35 3.09
C PHE A 89 1.08 3.36 3.59
N THR A 90 1.31 4.26 4.54
CA THR A 90 2.61 4.48 5.16
C THR A 90 2.64 3.90 6.58
N THR A 91 3.84 3.68 7.11
CA THR A 91 4.00 3.34 8.53
C THR A 91 3.34 4.39 9.42
N GLY A 92 3.45 5.68 9.06
CA GLY A 92 2.81 6.78 9.82
C GLY A 92 1.29 6.62 9.92
N GLN A 93 0.61 6.27 8.83
CA GLN A 93 -0.83 6.03 8.84
C GLN A 93 -1.22 4.85 9.73
N ILE A 94 -0.42 3.77 9.72
CA ILE A 94 -0.65 2.61 10.59
C ILE A 94 -0.56 3.00 12.06
N TYR A 95 0.52 3.68 12.46
CA TYR A 95 0.69 4.14 13.84
C TYR A 95 -0.38 5.14 14.25
N GLU A 96 -0.71 6.10 13.38
CA GLU A 96 -1.80 7.06 13.65
C GLU A 96 -3.13 6.33 13.88
N SER A 97 -3.46 5.34 13.06
CA SER A 97 -4.68 4.55 13.22
C SER A 97 -4.73 3.83 14.57
N VAL A 98 -3.64 3.16 14.94
CA VAL A 98 -3.54 2.43 16.22
C VAL A 98 -3.61 3.39 17.40
N LEU A 99 -2.93 4.54 17.36
CA LEU A 99 -2.99 5.55 18.40
C LEU A 99 -4.39 6.14 18.54
N ARG A 100 -5.09 6.42 17.45
CA ARG A 100 -6.49 6.88 17.48
C ARG A 100 -7.42 5.83 18.11
N LYS A 101 -7.25 4.55 17.78
CA LYS A 101 -8.01 3.44 18.36
C LYS A 101 -7.74 3.34 19.87
N GLU A 102 -6.48 3.46 20.29
CA GLU A 102 -6.10 3.47 21.72
C GLU A 102 -6.79 4.62 22.45
N ARG A 103 -6.73 5.85 21.92
CA ARG A 103 -7.34 7.03 22.55
C ARG A 103 -8.86 6.95 22.64
N ARG A 104 -9.52 6.26 21.73
CA ARG A 104 -10.97 6.00 21.78
C ARG A 104 -11.35 4.87 22.74
N GLY A 105 -10.37 4.08 23.22
CA GLY A 105 -10.62 2.94 24.10
C GLY A 105 -10.97 1.65 23.38
N ASP A 106 -10.73 1.55 22.10
CA ASP A 106 -11.08 0.36 21.29
C ASP A 106 -10.37 -0.92 21.78
N TYR A 107 -9.26 -0.78 22.48
CA TYR A 107 -8.50 -1.90 23.06
C TYR A 107 -8.90 -2.26 24.49
N LEU A 108 -9.95 -1.64 25.05
CA LEU A 108 -10.55 -1.99 26.35
C LEU A 108 -9.52 -2.03 27.51
N GLY A 109 -8.59 -1.07 27.54
CA GLY A 109 -7.56 -0.97 28.57
C GLY A 109 -6.40 -1.96 28.46
N LYS A 110 -6.34 -2.74 27.37
CA LYS A 110 -5.19 -3.62 27.11
C LYS A 110 -3.93 -2.80 26.81
N THR A 111 -2.78 -3.34 27.16
CA THR A 111 -1.49 -2.79 26.71
C THR A 111 -1.38 -2.92 25.19
N VAL A 112 -1.23 -1.79 24.51
CA VAL A 112 -1.07 -1.74 23.05
C VAL A 112 0.41 -1.88 22.70
N GLN A 113 0.76 -2.84 21.85
CA GLN A 113 2.14 -3.17 21.50
C GLN A 113 2.28 -3.31 19.97
N VAL A 114 3.51 -3.29 19.48
CA VAL A 114 3.79 -3.51 18.04
C VAL A 114 3.20 -4.85 17.60
N ILE A 115 3.47 -5.89 18.36
CA ILE A 115 2.85 -7.20 18.15
C ILE A 115 1.86 -7.45 19.32
N PRO A 116 0.56 -7.65 19.06
CA PRO A 116 -0.05 -7.86 17.75
C PRO A 116 -0.71 -6.61 17.11
N HIS A 117 -0.78 -5.45 17.79
CA HIS A 117 -1.68 -4.37 17.38
C HIS A 117 -1.26 -3.68 16.08
N ILE A 118 0.02 -3.34 15.93
CA ILE A 118 0.53 -2.75 14.67
C ILE A 118 0.51 -3.79 13.55
N THR A 119 0.93 -5.03 13.82
CA THR A 119 0.94 -6.09 12.80
C THR A 119 -0.45 -6.43 12.31
N ASN A 120 -1.43 -6.49 13.21
CA ASN A 120 -2.83 -6.71 12.84
C ASN A 120 -3.36 -5.53 12.00
N GLU A 121 -3.04 -4.30 12.38
CA GLU A 121 -3.46 -3.12 11.62
C GLU A 121 -2.91 -3.13 10.19
N ILE A 122 -1.65 -3.54 9.99
CA ILE A 122 -1.05 -3.71 8.66
C ILE A 122 -1.84 -4.75 7.85
N GLN A 123 -2.15 -5.89 8.45
CA GLN A 123 -2.94 -6.94 7.79
C GLN A 123 -4.33 -6.46 7.41
N ASP A 124 -4.99 -5.70 8.30
CA ASP A 124 -6.31 -5.12 8.04
C ASP A 124 -6.28 -4.10 6.89
N PHE A 125 -5.21 -3.27 6.80
CA PHE A 125 -5.04 -2.34 5.68
C PHE A 125 -4.85 -3.08 4.35
N ILE A 126 -4.02 -4.12 4.33
CA ILE A 126 -3.82 -4.96 3.14
C ILE A 126 -5.14 -5.61 2.71
N ALA A 127 -5.88 -6.19 3.64
CA ALA A 127 -7.15 -6.84 3.34
C ALA A 127 -8.18 -5.85 2.78
N ARG A 128 -8.33 -4.68 3.41
CA ARG A 128 -9.25 -3.63 2.94
C ARG A 128 -8.86 -3.10 1.55
N GLY A 129 -7.58 -2.89 1.30
CA GLY A 129 -7.11 -2.44 -0.01
C GLY A 129 -7.35 -3.48 -1.10
N ALA A 130 -7.20 -4.77 -0.78
CA ALA A 130 -7.52 -5.85 -1.70
C ALA A 130 -9.03 -5.97 -1.97
N GLU A 131 -9.87 -5.79 -0.96
CA GLU A 131 -11.33 -5.85 -1.07
C GLU A 131 -11.91 -4.64 -1.82
N ALA A 132 -11.32 -3.46 -1.69
CA ALA A 132 -11.77 -2.25 -2.38
C ALA A 132 -11.60 -2.34 -3.91
N GLY A 133 -10.68 -3.15 -4.38
CA GLY A 133 -10.53 -3.47 -5.78
C GLY A 133 -11.73 -4.27 -6.31
N TRP A 134 -12.13 -3.98 -7.54
CA TRP A 134 -13.14 -4.75 -8.27
C TRP A 134 -14.44 -5.03 -7.49
N ASN A 135 -14.87 -4.09 -6.60
CA ASN A 135 -16.08 -4.24 -5.77
C ASN A 135 -16.07 -5.56 -4.96
N GLY A 136 -14.95 -5.92 -4.38
CA GLY A 136 -14.80 -7.14 -3.59
C GLY A 136 -14.53 -8.44 -4.37
N ASN A 137 -14.39 -8.36 -5.68
CA ASN A 137 -14.15 -9.51 -6.55
C ASN A 137 -12.69 -9.64 -7.01
N THR A 138 -11.74 -9.14 -6.25
CA THR A 138 -10.31 -9.23 -6.57
C THR A 138 -9.83 -10.68 -6.49
N ASP A 139 -9.26 -11.19 -7.58
CA ASP A 139 -8.65 -12.51 -7.64
C ASP A 139 -7.24 -12.49 -7.04
N VAL A 140 -6.45 -11.48 -7.39
CA VAL A 140 -5.07 -11.33 -6.95
C VAL A 140 -4.79 -9.89 -6.50
N ALA A 141 -4.26 -9.74 -5.30
CA ALA A 141 -3.72 -8.49 -4.78
C ALA A 141 -2.18 -8.57 -4.76
N ILE A 142 -1.51 -7.71 -5.53
CA ILE A 142 -0.06 -7.60 -5.52
C ILE A 142 0.31 -6.50 -4.54
N VAL A 143 1.12 -6.85 -3.54
CA VAL A 143 1.55 -5.96 -2.46
C VAL A 143 3.03 -5.67 -2.63
N GLU A 144 3.36 -4.46 -3.07
CA GLU A 144 4.73 -4.00 -3.16
C GLU A 144 5.17 -3.36 -1.85
N ILE A 145 6.29 -3.83 -1.31
CA ILE A 145 6.87 -3.30 -0.07
C ILE A 145 8.17 -2.58 -0.40
N LEU A 146 8.21 -1.26 -0.14
CA LEU A 146 9.41 -0.46 -0.30
C LEU A 146 10.47 -0.87 0.72
N SER A 147 11.74 -0.90 0.30
CA SER A 147 12.86 -1.25 1.18
C SER A 147 13.20 -0.13 2.17
N LEU A 148 13.56 -0.53 3.39
CA LEU A 148 13.89 0.37 4.50
C LEU A 148 15.33 0.91 4.51
N ILE A 149 16.21 0.47 3.61
CA ILE A 149 17.66 0.67 3.78
C ILE A 149 18.16 2.07 3.34
N HIS A 150 17.29 2.92 2.81
CA HIS A 150 17.66 4.28 2.37
C HIS A 150 17.03 5.41 3.21
N ILE A 151 16.60 5.10 4.39
CA ILE A 151 16.09 6.10 5.33
C ILE A 151 17.08 6.27 6.48
#